data_dbbc4e02a1a67cfe4a02010f76120cc1
#
_entry.id   dbbc4e02a1a67cfe4a02010f76120cc1
#
_cell.length_a   1.000
_cell.length_b   1.000
_cell.length_c   1.000
_cell.angle_alpha   90.00
_cell.angle_beta   90.00
_cell.angle_gamma   90.00
#
_symmetry.space_group_name_H-M   'P 1'
#
loop_
_entity.id
_entity.type
_entity.pdbx_description
1 polymer ?
#
loop_
_entity_poly.entity_id
_entity_poly.type
_entity_poly.pdbx_seq_one_letter_code
_entity_poly.pdbx_strand_id
1 'polypeptide(L)'
;SKRSQPCSTRQERGNVVKTTAHATIPEHREGERLLLSSAYLAPVEYYKKMAQYDHIEIEQFDHFEKQTYRNRCRIMTCNQIMDLTIPIIRPKEKCPFKEIKISYQEKWQQTHWRAIESAYNSSPFFEYYRDDFEPFYKKKWDFLIDFNMQIQETTLSLLHLYKKPQLTELYRKKEDLEGDYNDLRKAFHPKQAQSLDLPPYYQVFNAQFGFQPNLSIIDLLFNLGPEGLLYLL
;
A
#
# COMPACT_ATOMS: atom_id res chain seq x y z
N SER A 1 -41.56 71.46 9.51
CA SER A 1 -40.45 70.96 10.30
C SER A 1 -40.50 69.46 10.45
N LYS A 2 -39.55 68.76 9.85
CA LYS A 2 -38.80 67.64 10.35
C LYS A 2 -38.05 66.96 9.19
N ARG A 3 -36.76 67.09 9.30
CA ARG A 3 -35.78 66.47 8.38
C ARG A 3 -35.75 64.96 8.53
N SER A 4 -35.79 64.25 7.44
CA SER A 4 -35.48 62.83 7.36
C SER A 4 -34.13 62.66 6.70
N GLN A 5 -33.20 61.98 7.43
CA GLN A 5 -31.89 61.62 6.93
C GLN A 5 -31.94 60.40 6.07
N PRO A 6 -31.05 60.21 5.09
CA PRO A 6 -30.99 59.03 4.26
C PRO A 6 -30.22 57.87 4.91
N CYS A 7 -30.73 56.66 4.72
CA CYS A 7 -30.17 55.40 5.11
C CYS A 7 -28.96 55.03 4.24
N SER A 8 -27.80 54.81 4.83
CA SER A 8 -26.61 54.36 4.15
C SER A 8 -26.67 52.84 3.92
N THR A 9 -26.65 52.45 2.67
CA THR A 9 -26.47 51.07 2.24
C THR A 9 -25.03 50.60 2.48
N ARG A 10 -24.88 49.62 3.37
CA ARG A 10 -23.63 48.95 3.67
C ARG A 10 -23.38 47.89 2.59
N GLN A 11 -22.38 48.09 1.74
CA GLN A 11 -21.88 47.10 0.80
C GLN A 11 -21.17 46.00 1.59
N GLU A 12 -21.74 44.82 1.63
CA GLU A 12 -21.05 43.59 2.04
C GLU A 12 -20.13 43.16 0.91
N ARG A 13 -18.83 43.30 1.15
CA ARG A 13 -17.80 42.70 0.30
C ARG A 13 -17.73 41.21 0.61
N GLY A 14 -18.25 40.40 -0.29
CA GLY A 14 -18.08 38.97 -0.26
C GLY A 14 -16.61 38.61 -0.40
N ASN A 15 -16.04 38.05 0.66
CA ASN A 15 -14.72 37.39 0.63
C ASN A 15 -14.86 36.07 -0.12
N VAL A 16 -14.50 36.07 -1.40
CA VAL A 16 -14.29 34.84 -2.17
C VAL A 16 -12.97 34.24 -1.68
N VAL A 17 -13.07 33.29 -0.78
CA VAL A 17 -11.94 32.43 -0.42
C VAL A 17 -11.68 31.53 -1.63
N LYS A 18 -10.70 31.89 -2.43
CA LYS A 18 -10.12 31.01 -3.44
C LYS A 18 -9.31 29.95 -2.71
N THR A 19 -9.93 28.80 -2.47
CA THR A 19 -9.21 27.59 -2.07
C THR A 19 -8.55 27.04 -3.31
N THR A 20 -7.36 27.50 -3.63
CA THR A 20 -6.46 26.81 -4.55
C THR A 20 -5.91 25.59 -3.80
N ALA A 21 -6.51 24.44 -4.03
CA ALA A 21 -5.88 23.17 -3.72
C ALA A 21 -4.62 23.08 -4.58
N HIS A 22 -3.48 23.44 -4.02
CA HIS A 22 -2.20 23.07 -4.60
C HIS A 22 -2.09 21.56 -4.44
N ALA A 23 -2.26 20.83 -5.55
CA ALA A 23 -1.77 19.48 -5.65
C ALA A 23 -0.26 19.57 -5.42
N THR A 24 0.17 19.21 -4.22
CA THR A 24 1.59 19.09 -3.89
C THR A 24 2.13 17.94 -4.72
N ILE A 25 2.91 18.23 -5.76
CA ILE A 25 3.71 17.23 -6.45
C ILE A 25 4.55 16.58 -5.34
N PRO A 26 4.55 15.24 -5.20
CA PRO A 26 5.37 14.59 -4.16
C PRO A 26 6.80 15.07 -4.32
N GLU A 27 7.41 15.53 -3.23
CA GLU A 27 8.80 15.94 -3.24
C GLU A 27 9.63 14.74 -3.67
N HIS A 28 10.14 14.79 -4.90
CA HIS A 28 11.11 13.84 -5.41
C HIS A 28 12.40 14.02 -4.60
N ARG A 29 12.76 13.01 -3.81
CA ARG A 29 13.96 13.06 -2.98
C ARG A 29 15.12 12.41 -3.73
N GLU A 30 15.78 13.22 -4.54
CA GLU A 30 16.98 12.80 -5.26
C GLU A 30 18.09 12.45 -4.25
N GLY A 31 18.72 11.27 -4.46
CA GLY A 31 19.86 10.81 -3.66
C GLY A 31 19.52 10.16 -2.34
N GLU A 32 18.29 10.30 -1.81
CA GLU A 32 17.87 9.62 -0.60
C GLU A 32 17.44 8.17 -0.90
N ARG A 33 17.81 7.24 -0.04
CA ARG A 33 17.46 5.82 -0.14
C ARG A 33 16.33 5.48 0.79
N LEU A 34 15.33 4.76 0.28
CA LEU A 34 14.23 4.24 1.06
C LEU A 34 14.54 2.80 1.48
N LEU A 35 14.46 2.51 2.79
CA LEU A 35 14.63 1.17 3.33
C LEU A 35 13.29 0.68 3.89
N LEU A 36 12.79 -0.42 3.33
CA LEU A 36 11.50 -1.02 3.65
C LEU A 36 11.65 -2.46 4.13
N SER A 37 10.70 -2.95 4.90
CA SER A 37 10.50 -4.38 5.11
C SER A 37 9.82 -5.01 3.90
N SER A 38 10.07 -6.30 3.68
CA SER A 38 9.30 -7.09 2.71
C SER A 38 7.82 -7.12 3.12
N ALA A 39 6.93 -7.06 2.17
CA ALA A 39 5.49 -7.08 2.42
C ALA A 39 4.73 -7.88 1.36
N TYR A 40 3.68 -8.57 1.81
CA TYR A 40 2.72 -9.28 0.97
C TYR A 40 1.59 -8.33 0.57
N LEU A 41 1.50 -7.99 -0.72
CA LEU A 41 0.48 -7.09 -1.26
C LEU A 41 0.27 -5.87 -0.33
N ALA A 42 1.36 -5.14 -0.11
CA ALA A 42 1.47 -4.07 0.88
C ALA A 42 0.35 -3.03 0.76
N PRO A 43 0.06 -2.28 1.82
CA PRO A 43 -0.94 -1.24 1.80
C PRO A 43 -0.58 -0.12 0.81
N VAL A 44 -1.59 0.63 0.39
CA VAL A 44 -1.47 1.74 -0.57
C VAL A 44 -0.37 2.74 -0.15
N GLU A 45 -0.29 3.06 1.13
CA GLU A 45 0.72 4.00 1.66
C GLU A 45 2.16 3.54 1.39
N TYR A 46 2.43 2.24 1.48
CA TYR A 46 3.74 1.66 1.19
C TYR A 46 4.16 1.95 -0.26
N TYR A 47 3.25 1.76 -1.22
CA TYR A 47 3.50 2.05 -2.64
C TYR A 47 3.59 3.56 -2.91
N LYS A 48 2.80 4.36 -2.21
CA LYS A 48 2.87 5.82 -2.30
C LYS A 48 4.24 6.34 -1.83
N LYS A 49 4.81 5.72 -0.79
CA LYS A 49 6.19 6.01 -0.36
C LYS A 49 7.21 5.59 -1.41
N MET A 50 7.08 4.39 -1.99
CA MET A 50 7.98 3.94 -3.06
C MET A 50 8.00 4.90 -4.25
N ALA A 51 6.86 5.50 -4.59
CA ALA A 51 6.76 6.46 -5.69
C ALA A 51 7.64 7.71 -5.49
N GLN A 52 7.96 8.06 -4.25
CA GLN A 52 8.75 9.25 -3.89
C GLN A 52 10.27 9.05 -3.98
N TYR A 53 10.75 7.82 -4.20
CA TYR A 53 12.18 7.50 -4.15
C TYR A 53 12.66 6.81 -5.41
N ASP A 54 13.90 7.13 -5.83
CA ASP A 54 14.55 6.43 -6.95
C ASP A 54 15.31 5.20 -6.49
N HIS A 55 15.83 5.22 -5.25
CA HIS A 55 16.59 4.12 -4.67
C HIS A 55 15.81 3.49 -3.53
N ILE A 56 15.38 2.24 -3.73
CA ILE A 56 14.57 1.48 -2.79
C ILE A 56 15.26 0.17 -2.48
N GLU A 57 15.46 -0.09 -1.19
CA GLU A 57 15.99 -1.35 -0.69
C GLU A 57 14.94 -2.05 0.17
N ILE A 58 14.82 -3.36 0.01
CA ILE A 58 13.97 -4.25 0.81
C ILE A 58 14.86 -5.07 1.73
N GLU A 59 14.65 -4.95 3.03
CA GLU A 59 15.39 -5.68 4.05
C GLU A 59 15.07 -7.17 4.00
N GLN A 60 16.10 -8.00 3.87
CA GLN A 60 15.97 -9.45 3.85
C GLN A 60 16.63 -10.18 5.02
N PHE A 61 17.39 -9.46 5.85
CA PHE A 61 18.15 -10.02 6.97
C PHE A 61 17.52 -9.75 8.34
N ASP A 62 16.43 -8.98 8.39
CA ASP A 62 15.68 -8.78 9.62
C ASP A 62 14.98 -10.09 10.05
N HIS A 63 14.38 -10.06 11.23
CA HIS A 63 13.64 -11.21 11.72
C HIS A 63 12.17 -11.13 11.33
N PHE A 64 11.56 -12.31 11.14
CA PHE A 64 10.13 -12.39 10.95
C PHE A 64 9.38 -11.90 12.20
N GLU A 65 8.47 -10.97 11.99
CA GLU A 65 7.54 -10.48 13.00
C GLU A 65 6.11 -10.90 12.65
N LYS A 66 5.45 -11.56 13.61
CA LYS A 66 4.05 -11.99 13.45
C LYS A 66 3.11 -10.80 13.37
N GLN A 67 1.97 -11.01 12.70
CA GLN A 67 0.90 -10.01 12.59
C GLN A 67 1.36 -8.69 11.95
N THR A 68 2.28 -8.78 11.02
CA THR A 68 2.76 -7.67 10.22
C THR A 68 2.39 -7.85 8.75
N TYR A 69 2.60 -6.81 7.93
CA TYR A 69 2.41 -6.90 6.48
C TYR A 69 3.43 -7.80 5.76
N ARG A 70 4.43 -8.35 6.44
CA ARG A 70 5.41 -9.28 5.83
C ARG A 70 4.76 -10.51 5.23
N ASN A 71 3.69 -11.03 5.85
CA ASN A 71 2.93 -12.19 5.35
C ASN A 71 1.41 -11.98 5.39
N ARG A 72 0.97 -10.73 5.49
CA ARG A 72 -0.45 -10.38 5.64
C ARG A 72 -0.80 -9.21 4.75
N CYS A 73 -1.92 -9.32 4.05
CA CYS A 73 -2.55 -8.18 3.40
C CYS A 73 -3.99 -8.01 3.89
N ARG A 74 -4.53 -6.83 3.67
CA ARG A 74 -5.85 -6.44 4.15
C ARG A 74 -6.73 -5.99 3.00
N ILE A 75 -7.89 -6.63 2.85
CA ILE A 75 -8.88 -6.32 1.83
C ILE A 75 -10.24 -6.04 2.46
N MET A 76 -11.14 -5.41 1.71
CA MET A 76 -12.53 -5.23 2.11
C MET A 76 -13.41 -6.28 1.43
N THR A 77 -14.16 -7.02 2.24
CA THR A 77 -15.16 -7.97 1.78
C THR A 77 -16.58 -7.39 1.95
N CYS A 78 -17.58 -8.11 1.49
CA CYS A 78 -18.99 -7.72 1.66
C CYS A 78 -19.44 -7.63 3.14
N ASN A 79 -18.68 -8.25 4.05
CA ASN A 79 -19.04 -8.27 5.47
C ASN A 79 -18.16 -7.36 6.32
N GLN A 80 -16.85 -7.32 6.05
CA GLN A 80 -15.86 -6.63 6.88
C GLN A 80 -14.50 -6.56 6.21
N ILE A 81 -13.60 -5.80 6.80
CA ILE A 81 -12.17 -5.88 6.48
C ILE A 81 -11.66 -7.27 6.86
N MET A 82 -10.93 -7.89 5.96
CA MET A 82 -10.38 -9.23 6.12
C MET A 82 -8.86 -9.20 5.95
N ASP A 83 -8.16 -9.85 6.86
CA ASP A 83 -6.73 -10.10 6.75
C ASP A 83 -6.50 -11.45 6.05
N LEU A 84 -5.67 -11.44 5.01
CA LEU A 84 -5.21 -12.63 4.31
C LEU A 84 -3.76 -12.90 4.73
N THR A 85 -3.57 -13.96 5.52
CA THR A 85 -2.26 -14.29 6.09
C THR A 85 -1.67 -15.51 5.40
N ILE A 86 -0.43 -15.38 4.90
CA ILE A 86 0.33 -16.50 4.38
C ILE A 86 0.93 -17.27 5.56
N PRO A 87 0.61 -18.57 5.74
CA PRO A 87 1.22 -19.36 6.79
C PRO A 87 2.68 -19.65 6.49
N ILE A 88 3.49 -19.67 7.53
CA ILE A 88 4.92 -19.96 7.44
C ILE A 88 5.28 -21.23 8.20
N ILE A 89 6.37 -21.87 7.78
CA ILE A 89 7.01 -22.91 8.57
C ILE A 89 7.78 -22.22 9.69
N ARG A 90 7.39 -22.47 10.94
CA ARG A 90 8.08 -21.89 12.09
C ARG A 90 9.52 -22.40 12.16
N PRO A 91 10.53 -21.52 12.08
CA PRO A 91 11.92 -21.95 12.19
C PRO A 91 12.21 -22.46 13.61
N LYS A 92 13.08 -23.47 13.71
CA LYS A 92 13.52 -24.01 15.00
C LYS A 92 14.41 -23.02 15.75
N GLU A 93 15.24 -22.30 15.01
CA GLU A 93 16.15 -21.28 15.52
C GLU A 93 15.83 -19.93 14.87
N LYS A 94 16.32 -18.86 15.50
CA LYS A 94 16.19 -17.50 14.96
C LYS A 94 16.96 -17.39 13.65
N CYS A 95 16.27 -17.08 12.57
CA CYS A 95 16.87 -16.95 11.24
C CYS A 95 16.47 -15.64 10.57
N PRO A 96 17.23 -15.15 9.59
CA PRO A 96 16.88 -13.98 8.81
C PRO A 96 15.62 -14.21 7.97
N PHE A 97 14.90 -13.14 7.70
CA PHE A 97 13.64 -13.18 6.94
C PHE A 97 13.77 -13.91 5.59
N LYS A 98 14.89 -13.75 4.89
CA LYS A 98 15.14 -14.42 3.61
C LYS A 98 15.07 -15.96 3.66
N GLU A 99 15.19 -16.54 4.85
CA GLU A 99 15.13 -18.00 5.06
C GLU A 99 13.74 -18.49 5.52
N ILE A 100 12.78 -17.60 5.69
CA ILE A 100 11.41 -17.97 6.07
C ILE A 100 10.72 -18.68 4.92
N LYS A 101 10.28 -19.91 5.18
CA LYS A 101 9.59 -20.77 4.22
C LYS A 101 8.08 -20.69 4.41
N ILE A 102 7.37 -20.75 3.28
CA ILE A 102 5.91 -20.80 3.24
C ILE A 102 5.46 -22.21 3.63
N SER A 103 4.41 -22.29 4.47
CA SER A 103 3.75 -23.55 4.80
C SER A 103 2.58 -23.83 3.84
N TYR A 104 2.47 -25.06 3.41
CA TYR A 104 1.35 -25.55 2.59
C TYR A 104 0.52 -26.64 3.30
N GLN A 105 0.59 -26.68 4.63
CA GLN A 105 -0.27 -27.55 5.44
C GLN A 105 -1.75 -27.17 5.28
N GLU A 106 -2.03 -25.89 5.17
CA GLU A 106 -3.33 -25.34 4.83
C GLU A 106 -3.36 -24.93 3.36
N LYS A 107 -4.54 -24.99 2.74
CA LYS A 107 -4.74 -24.57 1.35
C LYS A 107 -4.91 -23.06 1.24
N TRP A 108 -3.95 -22.31 1.79
CA TRP A 108 -4.02 -20.85 1.88
C TRP A 108 -4.12 -20.15 0.52
N GLN A 109 -3.44 -20.67 -0.50
CA GLN A 109 -3.48 -20.09 -1.84
C GLN A 109 -4.90 -20.09 -2.39
N GLN A 110 -5.61 -21.22 -2.26
CA GLN A 110 -6.98 -21.34 -2.70
C GLN A 110 -7.91 -20.43 -1.88
N THR A 111 -7.71 -20.35 -0.57
CA THR A 111 -8.48 -19.50 0.33
C THR A 111 -8.28 -18.02 0.00
N HIS A 112 -7.03 -17.57 -0.18
CA HIS A 112 -6.73 -16.18 -0.55
C HIS A 112 -7.32 -15.82 -1.91
N TRP A 113 -7.13 -16.68 -2.92
CA TRP A 113 -7.63 -16.39 -4.26
C TRP A 113 -9.14 -16.27 -4.30
N ARG A 114 -9.86 -17.18 -3.65
CA ARG A 114 -11.32 -17.10 -3.52
C ARG A 114 -11.78 -15.83 -2.81
N ALA A 115 -11.10 -15.44 -1.76
CA ALA A 115 -11.41 -14.20 -1.05
C ALA A 115 -11.20 -12.97 -1.94
N ILE A 116 -10.10 -12.92 -2.69
CA ILE A 116 -9.80 -11.85 -3.64
C ILE A 116 -10.84 -11.79 -4.76
N GLU A 117 -11.16 -12.92 -5.39
CA GLU A 117 -12.22 -12.99 -6.41
C GLU A 117 -13.55 -12.50 -5.86
N SER A 118 -13.95 -13.00 -4.71
CA SER A 118 -15.22 -12.62 -4.08
C SER A 118 -15.29 -11.14 -3.74
N ALA A 119 -14.18 -10.57 -3.25
CA ALA A 119 -14.11 -9.16 -2.86
C ALA A 119 -14.09 -8.21 -4.08
N TYR A 120 -13.45 -8.59 -5.18
CA TYR A 120 -13.14 -7.69 -6.30
C TYR A 120 -13.79 -8.05 -7.63
N ASN A 121 -14.53 -9.14 -7.72
CA ASN A 121 -15.18 -9.56 -8.97
C ASN A 121 -16.09 -8.46 -9.58
N SER A 122 -16.70 -7.63 -8.75
CA SER A 122 -17.54 -6.50 -9.17
C SER A 122 -16.77 -5.19 -9.34
N SER A 123 -15.44 -5.19 -9.11
CA SER A 123 -14.62 -4.00 -9.31
C SER A 123 -14.41 -3.73 -10.81
N PRO A 124 -14.14 -2.47 -11.20
CA PRO A 124 -14.01 -2.11 -12.61
C PRO A 124 -12.89 -2.81 -13.37
N PHE A 125 -11.79 -3.19 -12.69
CA PHE A 125 -10.58 -3.69 -13.36
C PHE A 125 -10.12 -5.09 -12.93
N PHE A 126 -10.81 -5.75 -12.01
CA PHE A 126 -10.39 -7.08 -11.56
C PHE A 126 -10.29 -8.08 -12.71
N GLU A 127 -11.29 -8.14 -13.57
CA GLU A 127 -11.31 -9.05 -14.74
C GLU A 127 -10.11 -8.81 -15.66
N TYR A 128 -9.68 -7.54 -15.78
CA TYR A 128 -8.54 -7.16 -16.60
C TYR A 128 -7.19 -7.64 -16.03
N TYR A 129 -7.04 -7.65 -14.70
CA TYR A 129 -5.77 -7.99 -14.04
C TYR A 129 -5.73 -9.39 -13.43
N ARG A 130 -6.85 -10.11 -13.40
CA ARG A 130 -6.92 -11.38 -12.69
C ARG A 130 -5.86 -12.39 -13.14
N ASP A 131 -5.60 -12.50 -14.44
CA ASP A 131 -4.67 -13.47 -15.02
C ASP A 131 -3.20 -13.17 -14.66
N ASP A 132 -2.88 -11.95 -14.26
CA ASP A 132 -1.55 -11.59 -13.78
C ASP A 132 -1.31 -12.04 -12.33
N PHE A 133 -2.35 -12.14 -11.52
CA PHE A 133 -2.26 -12.52 -10.11
C PHE A 133 -2.54 -14.01 -9.84
N GLU A 134 -3.46 -14.60 -10.57
CA GLU A 134 -3.87 -16.00 -10.36
C GLU A 134 -2.70 -17.00 -10.32
N PRO A 135 -1.66 -16.89 -11.17
CA PRO A 135 -0.52 -17.81 -11.14
C PRO A 135 0.20 -17.87 -9.79
N PHE A 136 0.23 -16.79 -9.04
CA PHE A 136 0.84 -16.75 -7.70
C PHE A 136 0.13 -17.67 -6.71
N TYR A 137 -1.15 -17.96 -6.93
CA TYR A 137 -1.98 -18.80 -6.07
C TYR A 137 -2.11 -20.25 -6.59
N LYS A 138 -1.45 -20.57 -7.71
CA LYS A 138 -1.38 -21.92 -8.30
C LYS A 138 -0.01 -22.54 -8.16
N LYS A 139 1.05 -21.76 -8.39
CA LYS A 139 2.44 -22.20 -8.23
C LYS A 139 2.83 -22.18 -6.76
N LYS A 140 3.51 -23.22 -6.30
CA LYS A 140 4.13 -23.25 -4.96
C LYS A 140 5.44 -22.47 -4.95
N TRP A 141 5.66 -21.77 -3.86
CA TRP A 141 6.85 -20.98 -3.56
C TRP A 141 7.47 -21.49 -2.28
N ASP A 142 8.79 -21.64 -2.25
CA ASP A 142 9.50 -22.10 -1.06
C ASP A 142 9.67 -20.97 -0.04
N PHE A 143 10.21 -19.83 -0.49
CA PHE A 143 10.55 -18.72 0.39
C PHE A 143 9.56 -17.57 0.27
N LEU A 144 9.17 -17.04 1.44
CA LEU A 144 8.26 -15.90 1.49
C LEU A 144 8.83 -14.66 0.82
N ILE A 145 10.14 -14.40 0.96
CA ILE A 145 10.80 -13.25 0.33
C ILE A 145 10.68 -13.30 -1.20
N ASP A 146 10.87 -14.46 -1.80
CA ASP A 146 10.79 -14.64 -3.26
C ASP A 146 9.36 -14.40 -3.76
N PHE A 147 8.39 -14.93 -3.05
CA PHE A 147 6.97 -14.69 -3.33
C PHE A 147 6.62 -13.20 -3.25
N ASN A 148 6.99 -12.54 -2.16
CA ASN A 148 6.70 -11.13 -1.96
C ASN A 148 7.37 -10.24 -3.02
N MET A 149 8.64 -10.50 -3.35
CA MET A 149 9.37 -9.73 -4.36
C MET A 149 8.74 -9.89 -5.74
N GLN A 150 8.36 -11.11 -6.11
CA GLN A 150 7.80 -11.37 -7.43
C GLN A 150 6.40 -10.78 -7.60
N ILE A 151 5.53 -10.92 -6.61
CA ILE A 151 4.18 -10.32 -6.67
C ILE A 151 4.26 -8.79 -6.59
N GLN A 152 5.25 -8.23 -5.89
CA GLN A 152 5.51 -6.80 -5.88
C GLN A 152 5.96 -6.29 -7.26
N GLU A 153 6.88 -6.99 -7.91
CA GLU A 153 7.35 -6.65 -9.25
C GLU A 153 6.18 -6.63 -10.25
N THR A 154 5.34 -7.65 -10.20
CA THR A 154 4.12 -7.73 -11.02
C THR A 154 3.20 -6.54 -10.74
N THR A 155 2.94 -6.24 -9.47
CA THR A 155 2.08 -5.13 -9.07
C THR A 155 2.61 -3.79 -9.53
N LEU A 156 3.91 -3.54 -9.36
CA LEU A 156 4.57 -2.31 -9.83
C LEU A 156 4.45 -2.14 -11.36
N SER A 157 4.63 -3.23 -12.10
CA SER A 157 4.49 -3.25 -13.55
C SER A 157 3.06 -2.89 -13.98
N LEU A 158 2.06 -3.49 -13.36
CA LEU A 158 0.65 -3.24 -13.66
C LEU A 158 0.19 -1.82 -13.29
N LEU A 159 0.77 -1.25 -12.26
CA LEU A 159 0.56 0.14 -11.86
C LEU A 159 1.30 1.14 -12.77
N HIS A 160 2.17 0.69 -13.66
CA HIS A 160 3.10 1.54 -14.41
C HIS A 160 4.00 2.39 -13.51
N LEU A 161 4.24 1.94 -12.30
CA LEU A 161 5.17 2.54 -11.36
C LEU A 161 6.55 1.87 -11.52
N TYR A 162 7.36 2.40 -12.42
CA TYR A 162 8.64 1.81 -12.82
C TYR A 162 9.73 2.02 -11.77
N LYS A 163 9.59 1.34 -10.67
CA LYS A 163 10.59 1.25 -9.59
C LYS A 163 11.18 -0.15 -9.57
N LYS A 164 12.46 -0.25 -9.19
CA LYS A 164 13.19 -1.53 -9.08
C LYS A 164 13.76 -1.68 -7.68
N PRO A 165 12.94 -2.04 -6.68
CA PRO A 165 13.43 -2.31 -5.35
C PRO A 165 14.49 -3.41 -5.37
N GLN A 166 15.58 -3.21 -4.63
CA GLN A 166 16.67 -4.16 -4.50
C GLN A 166 16.67 -4.77 -3.10
N LEU A 167 17.00 -6.04 -3.00
CA LEU A 167 17.23 -6.66 -1.70
C LEU A 167 18.51 -6.10 -1.08
N THR A 168 18.51 -5.91 0.24
CA THR A 168 19.71 -5.52 0.99
C THR A 168 20.80 -6.60 0.88
N GLU A 169 22.07 -6.21 0.80
CA GLU A 169 23.19 -7.14 0.76
C GLU A 169 23.64 -7.57 2.17
N LEU A 170 23.37 -6.72 3.16
CA LEU A 170 23.68 -6.98 4.58
C LEU A 170 22.66 -6.30 5.48
N TYR A 171 22.51 -6.80 6.71
CA TYR A 171 21.69 -6.15 7.72
C TYR A 171 22.35 -4.87 8.21
N ARG A 172 21.59 -3.79 8.20
CA ARG A 172 22.02 -2.49 8.74
C ARG A 172 21.21 -2.16 9.99
N LYS A 173 21.93 -1.95 11.09
CA LYS A 173 21.32 -1.38 12.28
C LYS A 173 20.93 0.08 11.99
N LYS A 174 19.92 0.60 12.69
CA LYS A 174 19.48 1.96 12.52
C LYS A 174 20.60 2.99 12.78
N GLU A 175 21.47 2.69 13.74
CA GLU A 175 22.61 3.52 14.10
C GLU A 175 23.71 3.57 13.02
N ASP A 176 23.77 2.54 12.17
CA ASP A 176 24.78 2.40 11.10
C ASP A 176 24.30 2.99 9.76
N LEU A 177 23.07 3.50 9.71
CA LEU A 177 22.52 4.16 8.52
C LEU A 177 23.06 5.59 8.46
N GLU A 178 24.04 5.80 7.59
CA GLU A 178 24.57 7.14 7.34
C GLU A 178 23.62 7.95 6.46
N GLY A 179 23.41 9.20 6.87
CA GLY A 179 22.84 10.40 6.23
C GLY A 179 21.70 10.28 5.20
N ASP A 180 21.78 9.37 4.25
CA ASP A 180 20.93 9.35 3.05
C ASP A 180 19.81 8.29 3.08
N TYR A 181 19.58 7.65 4.21
CA TYR A 181 18.55 6.62 4.35
C TYR A 181 17.31 7.12 5.08
N ASN A 182 16.15 6.92 4.48
CA ASN A 182 14.87 6.94 5.19
C ASN A 182 14.50 5.51 5.59
N ASP A 183 14.68 5.18 6.86
CA ASP A 183 14.37 3.85 7.40
C ASP A 183 12.89 3.75 7.79
N LEU A 184 12.10 3.13 6.92
CA LEU A 184 10.68 2.86 7.12
C LEU A 184 10.37 1.38 7.35
N ARG A 185 11.36 0.58 7.77
CA ARG A 185 11.16 -0.88 8.03
C ARG A 185 10.09 -1.17 9.07
N LYS A 186 9.83 -0.24 10.00
CA LYS A 186 8.80 -0.37 11.05
C LYS A 186 7.65 0.61 10.93
N ALA A 187 7.61 1.38 9.83
CA ALA A 187 6.61 2.44 9.67
C ALA A 187 5.22 1.91 9.30
N PHE A 188 5.15 0.76 8.63
CA PHE A 188 3.88 0.18 8.16
C PHE A 188 3.53 -1.05 8.99
N HIS A 189 2.46 -0.91 9.76
CA HIS A 189 1.98 -1.98 10.64
C HIS A 189 0.45 -1.98 10.66
N PRO A 190 -0.22 -3.17 10.63
CA PRO A 190 -1.68 -3.25 10.61
C PRO A 190 -2.41 -2.54 11.77
N LYS A 191 -1.71 -2.36 12.89
CA LYS A 191 -2.24 -1.67 14.08
C LYS A 191 -1.94 -0.16 14.11
N GLN A 192 -1.16 0.35 13.16
CA GLN A 192 -0.85 1.77 13.05
C GLN A 192 -1.78 2.45 12.03
N ALA A 193 -2.21 3.67 12.35
CA ALA A 193 -2.88 4.51 11.37
C ALA A 193 -1.90 4.92 10.26
N GLN A 194 -2.44 5.18 9.06
CA GLN A 194 -1.63 5.72 7.97
C GLN A 194 -1.06 7.10 8.34
N SER A 195 0.14 7.38 7.86
CA SER A 195 0.81 8.68 8.05
C SER A 195 0.59 9.66 6.89
N LEU A 196 0.17 9.15 5.71
CA LEU A 196 -0.10 9.95 4.52
C LEU A 196 -1.59 10.25 4.39
N ASP A 197 -1.87 11.39 3.76
CA ASP A 197 -3.22 11.68 3.30
C ASP A 197 -3.58 10.75 2.13
N LEU A 198 -4.68 10.02 2.30
CA LEU A 198 -5.19 9.06 1.34
C LEU A 198 -6.64 9.47 0.99
N PRO A 199 -6.81 10.35 -0.01
CA PRO A 199 -8.14 10.80 -0.39
C PRO A 199 -9.02 9.63 -0.86
N PRO A 200 -10.35 9.71 -0.65
CA PRO A 200 -11.27 8.67 -1.07
C PRO A 200 -11.20 8.38 -2.58
N TYR A 201 -11.26 7.10 -2.93
CA TYR A 201 -11.49 6.62 -4.28
C TYR A 201 -12.62 5.57 -4.27
N TYR A 202 -13.14 5.22 -5.43
CA TYR A 202 -14.18 4.22 -5.53
C TYR A 202 -13.70 2.84 -5.02
N GLN A 203 -14.51 2.23 -4.14
CA GLN A 203 -14.33 0.88 -3.65
C GLN A 203 -15.65 0.11 -3.77
N VAL A 204 -15.58 -1.21 -4.02
CA VAL A 204 -16.74 -2.07 -4.30
C VAL A 204 -17.82 -1.95 -3.21
N PHE A 205 -17.43 -1.91 -1.94
CA PHE A 205 -18.35 -1.87 -0.80
C PHE A 205 -18.47 -0.48 -0.16
N ASN A 206 -18.13 0.56 -0.90
CA ASN A 206 -18.14 1.95 -0.43
C ASN A 206 -19.53 2.39 0.07
N ALA A 207 -20.60 1.98 -0.61
CA ALA A 207 -21.97 2.34 -0.22
C ALA A 207 -22.35 1.76 1.15
N GLN A 208 -21.80 0.61 1.51
CA GLN A 208 -22.11 -0.08 2.77
C GLN A 208 -21.23 0.38 3.94
N PHE A 209 -19.94 0.59 3.71
CA PHE A 209 -18.96 0.81 4.78
C PHE A 209 -18.27 2.18 4.72
N GLY A 210 -18.55 2.98 3.71
CA GLY A 210 -17.76 4.17 3.40
C GLY A 210 -16.36 3.82 2.88
N PHE A 211 -15.57 4.83 2.60
CA PHE A 211 -14.18 4.64 2.15
C PHE A 211 -13.31 4.08 3.26
N GLN A 212 -12.61 2.98 2.97
CA GLN A 212 -11.65 2.35 3.86
C GLN A 212 -10.23 2.66 3.35
N PRO A 213 -9.49 3.56 4.03
CA PRO A 213 -8.16 3.94 3.58
C PRO A 213 -7.12 2.86 3.84
N ASN A 214 -6.04 2.90 3.07
CA ASN A 214 -4.84 2.10 3.29
C ASN A 214 -5.04 0.58 3.33
N LEU A 215 -5.96 0.08 2.51
CA LEU A 215 -6.06 -1.35 2.22
C LEU A 215 -4.88 -1.80 1.33
N SER A 216 -4.80 -3.10 1.04
CA SER A 216 -3.83 -3.64 0.11
C SER A 216 -3.82 -2.87 -1.21
N ILE A 217 -2.64 -2.79 -1.82
CA ILE A 217 -2.46 -2.15 -3.14
C ILE A 217 -3.38 -2.71 -4.22
N ILE A 218 -3.82 -3.97 -4.11
CA ILE A 218 -4.78 -4.55 -5.07
C ILE A 218 -6.15 -3.88 -4.99
N ASP A 219 -6.54 -3.34 -3.84
CA ASP A 219 -7.77 -2.55 -3.74
C ASP A 219 -7.70 -1.31 -4.62
N LEU A 220 -6.59 -0.60 -4.61
CA LEU A 220 -6.36 0.54 -5.50
C LEU A 220 -6.33 0.10 -6.97
N LEU A 221 -5.55 -0.92 -7.29
CA LEU A 221 -5.36 -1.39 -8.66
C LEU A 221 -6.68 -1.89 -9.28
N PHE A 222 -7.44 -2.71 -8.57
CA PHE A 222 -8.68 -3.27 -9.11
C PHE A 222 -9.83 -2.25 -9.22
N ASN A 223 -9.80 -1.21 -8.41
CA ASN A 223 -10.80 -0.14 -8.47
C ASN A 223 -10.44 1.01 -9.40
N LEU A 224 -9.18 1.40 -9.49
CA LEU A 224 -8.73 2.54 -10.31
C LEU A 224 -8.02 2.13 -11.61
N GLY A 225 -7.49 0.92 -11.69
CA GLY A 225 -6.72 0.49 -12.86
C GLY A 225 -5.56 1.43 -13.17
N PRO A 226 -5.42 1.89 -14.43
CA PRO A 226 -4.34 2.81 -14.84
C PRO A 226 -4.31 4.14 -14.07
N GLU A 227 -5.44 4.60 -13.55
CA GLU A 227 -5.51 5.83 -12.75
C GLU A 227 -4.88 5.67 -11.36
N GLY A 228 -4.62 4.44 -10.92
CA GLY A 228 -3.92 4.15 -9.67
C GLY A 228 -2.55 4.81 -9.58
N LEU A 229 -1.83 4.94 -10.68
CA LEU A 229 -0.55 5.64 -10.73
C LEU A 229 -0.68 7.11 -10.30
N LEU A 230 -1.69 7.83 -10.82
CA LEU A 230 -1.92 9.23 -10.47
C LEU A 230 -2.26 9.39 -8.98
N TYR A 231 -2.93 8.41 -8.40
CA TYR A 231 -3.24 8.42 -6.96
C TYR A 231 -1.96 8.26 -6.11
N LEU A 232 -0.97 7.52 -6.59
CA LEU A 232 0.29 7.27 -5.89
C LEU A 232 1.30 8.43 -6.02
N LEU A 233 1.23 9.20 -7.08
CA LEU A 233 2.08 10.37 -7.32
C LEU A 233 1.57 11.60 -6.56
#